data_23d8482b051403050a53b37d82f04505
#
_entry.id   23d8482b051403050a53b37d82f04505
#
_cell.length_a   1.000
_cell.length_b   1.000
_cell.length_c   1.000
_cell.angle_alpha   90.00
_cell.angle_beta   90.00
_cell.angle_gamma   90.00
#
_symmetry.space_group_name_H-M   'P 1'
#
loop_
_entity.id
_entity.type
_entity.pdbx_description
1 polymer ?
#
loop_
_entity_poly.entity_id
_entity_poly.type
_entity_poly.pdbx_seq_one_letter_code
_entity_poly.pdbx_strand_id
1 'polypeptide(L)'
;MSPAPLSANAPSLRHHTTPQDAPWRDLDHIGVEICLENVAGVRLAVRAGADRAELCDNLTVGGTTPSIGAIEAAILAAAEEVEAKRQRIGANWASSEGSAPFGLRVMIRPRGGGFIYDGDGRRAMIADVRRIAALAREMSEYTRPVPTSNPAQPLPPAVDLGLVIGGLTDDGTVDRGLVRLLKDLADGASLTYHRAIDASRDPLEAYRDLRQLGIDYVLTSGAADTALDGARAIAAMVAEEGPTVIATGMVRSANAAEVIEATGAGEIHLRCSFPDLPPHLPQNTDEEQVREIV
;
A
#
# COMPACT_ATOMS: atom_id res chain seq x y z
N MET A 1 9.91 43.98 -20.67
CA MET A 1 9.08 43.66 -19.48
C MET A 1 9.40 42.23 -19.08
N SER A 2 10.23 42.06 -18.05
CA SER A 2 10.55 40.74 -17.50
C SER A 2 9.39 40.23 -16.65
N PRO A 3 9.05 38.92 -16.71
CA PRO A 3 8.05 38.37 -15.82
C PRO A 3 8.60 38.32 -14.39
N ALA A 4 7.75 38.67 -13.44
CA ALA A 4 8.03 38.62 -12.01
C ALA A 4 8.29 37.18 -11.54
N PRO A 5 9.15 36.96 -10.53
CA PRO A 5 9.37 35.60 -9.98
C PRO A 5 8.14 35.14 -9.23
N LEU A 6 7.72 33.89 -9.53
CA LEU A 6 6.70 33.19 -8.80
C LEU A 6 7.12 33.03 -7.33
N SER A 7 6.29 33.50 -6.42
CA SER A 7 6.42 33.42 -4.97
C SER A 7 6.66 31.99 -4.50
N ALA A 8 7.85 31.72 -4.01
CA ALA A 8 8.21 30.51 -3.28
C ALA A 8 7.73 30.62 -1.83
N ASN A 9 6.45 30.33 -1.57
CA ASN A 9 5.95 30.06 -0.21
C ASN A 9 4.62 29.32 -0.30
N ALA A 10 4.66 28.09 -0.82
CA ALA A 10 3.67 27.09 -0.43
C ALA A 10 4.17 26.44 0.89
N PRO A 11 3.36 26.38 1.96
CA PRO A 11 3.77 25.72 3.18
C PRO A 11 4.09 24.25 2.85
N SER A 12 5.31 23.83 3.14
CA SER A 12 5.74 22.45 3.08
C SER A 12 4.87 21.66 4.04
N LEU A 13 3.97 20.85 3.52
CA LEU A 13 3.17 19.87 4.28
C LEU A 13 4.06 18.71 4.70
N ARG A 14 5.15 18.99 5.43
CA ARG A 14 5.97 17.97 6.09
C ARG A 14 5.51 17.82 7.53
N HIS A 15 4.33 17.26 7.73
CA HIS A 15 4.00 16.49 8.91
C HIS A 15 3.53 15.14 8.41
N HIS A 16 4.52 14.30 8.02
CA HIS A 16 4.32 12.87 8.02
C HIS A 16 4.20 12.47 9.48
N THR A 17 2.97 12.34 9.97
CA THR A 17 2.74 11.30 10.95
C THR A 17 3.12 10.02 10.22
N THR A 18 4.18 9.35 10.65
CA THR A 18 4.45 7.99 10.16
C THR A 18 3.17 7.19 10.38
N PRO A 19 2.83 6.22 9.54
CA PRO A 19 1.66 5.37 9.77
C PRO A 19 1.62 4.79 11.20
N GLN A 20 2.77 4.64 11.85
CA GLN A 20 2.93 4.21 13.23
C GLN A 20 2.46 5.23 14.27
N ASP A 21 2.47 6.53 13.95
CA ASP A 21 2.06 7.61 14.85
C ASP A 21 0.62 8.09 14.59
N ALA A 22 -0.12 7.42 13.73
CA ALA A 22 -1.48 7.79 13.40
C ALA A 22 -2.39 7.59 14.63
N PRO A 23 -3.15 8.63 15.06
CA PRO A 23 -3.93 8.59 16.29
C PRO A 23 -5.11 7.57 16.27
N TRP A 24 -5.39 7.00 15.10
CA TRP A 24 -6.43 5.99 14.89
C TRP A 24 -5.89 4.56 14.82
N ARG A 25 -4.58 4.34 15.01
CA ARG A 25 -4.00 3.00 14.99
C ARG A 25 -4.21 2.34 16.36
N ASP A 26 -4.95 1.25 16.36
CA ASP A 26 -5.00 0.32 17.49
C ASP A 26 -3.74 -0.56 17.46
N LEU A 27 -2.97 -0.56 18.54
CA LEU A 27 -1.74 -1.34 18.64
C LEU A 27 -2.01 -2.85 18.78
N ASP A 28 -3.25 -3.21 19.15
CA ASP A 28 -3.70 -4.59 19.28
C ASP A 28 -4.39 -5.10 17.98
N HIS A 29 -4.58 -4.24 16.98
CA HIS A 29 -5.21 -4.58 15.72
C HIS A 29 -4.19 -5.13 14.72
N ILE A 30 -4.49 -6.27 14.12
CA ILE A 30 -3.72 -6.82 12.99
C ILE A 30 -4.23 -6.19 11.69
N GLY A 31 -3.36 -5.46 11.00
CA GLY A 31 -3.72 -4.85 9.73
C GLY A 31 -3.90 -5.89 8.62
N VAL A 32 -5.01 -5.80 7.89
CA VAL A 32 -5.35 -6.71 6.78
C VAL A 32 -5.35 -5.97 5.46
N GLU A 33 -4.47 -6.38 4.54
CA GLU A 33 -4.38 -5.87 3.17
C GLU A 33 -4.79 -6.92 2.15
N ILE A 34 -5.77 -6.59 1.30
CA ILE A 34 -6.32 -7.49 0.28
C ILE A 34 -5.73 -7.17 -1.10
N CYS A 35 -5.04 -8.12 -1.71
CA CYS A 35 -4.53 -8.01 -3.08
C CYS A 35 -5.63 -8.31 -4.11
N LEU A 36 -5.82 -7.41 -5.07
CA LEU A 36 -6.92 -7.49 -6.04
C LEU A 36 -6.60 -6.82 -7.38
N GLU A 37 -7.42 -7.12 -8.42
CA GLU A 37 -7.21 -6.67 -9.81
C GLU A 37 -8.36 -5.80 -10.34
N ASN A 38 -9.36 -5.45 -9.52
CA ASN A 38 -10.52 -4.73 -10.05
C ASN A 38 -11.19 -3.83 -9.00
N VAL A 39 -11.92 -2.85 -9.48
CA VAL A 39 -12.62 -1.84 -8.67
C VAL A 39 -13.73 -2.48 -7.79
N ALA A 40 -14.40 -3.53 -8.27
CA ALA A 40 -15.41 -4.23 -7.48
C ALA A 40 -14.79 -4.86 -6.23
N GLY A 41 -13.58 -5.42 -6.34
CA GLY A 41 -12.81 -5.94 -5.21
C GLY A 41 -12.47 -4.86 -4.18
N VAL A 42 -12.16 -3.63 -4.62
CA VAL A 42 -11.94 -2.49 -3.69
C VAL A 42 -13.19 -2.22 -2.86
N ARG A 43 -14.38 -2.15 -3.49
CA ARG A 43 -15.64 -1.98 -2.75
C ARG A 43 -15.89 -3.09 -1.73
N LEU A 44 -15.64 -4.33 -2.14
CA LEU A 44 -15.80 -5.48 -1.25
C LEU A 44 -14.85 -5.43 -0.06
N ALA A 45 -13.57 -5.10 -0.28
CA ALA A 45 -12.58 -4.97 0.78
C ALA A 45 -12.99 -3.92 1.81
N VAL A 46 -13.43 -2.72 1.37
CA VAL A 46 -13.94 -1.68 2.28
C VAL A 46 -15.16 -2.15 3.08
N ARG A 47 -16.15 -2.75 2.40
CA ARG A 47 -17.39 -3.22 3.04
C ARG A 47 -17.16 -4.34 4.05
N ALA A 48 -16.23 -5.23 3.73
CA ALA A 48 -15.88 -6.34 4.60
C ALA A 48 -15.06 -5.91 5.82
N GLY A 49 -14.44 -4.72 5.79
CA GLY A 49 -13.71 -4.16 6.92
C GLY A 49 -12.19 -4.25 6.81
N ALA A 50 -11.64 -4.66 5.67
CA ALA A 50 -10.20 -4.66 5.47
C ALA A 50 -9.62 -3.24 5.64
N ASP A 51 -8.40 -3.15 6.15
CA ASP A 51 -7.72 -1.86 6.35
C ASP A 51 -7.23 -1.27 5.04
N ARG A 52 -6.77 -2.14 4.13
CA ARG A 52 -6.19 -1.74 2.85
C ARG A 52 -6.55 -2.71 1.72
N ALA A 53 -6.40 -2.20 0.51
CA ALA A 53 -6.31 -3.02 -0.70
C ALA A 53 -5.07 -2.63 -1.50
N GLU A 54 -4.36 -3.62 -2.02
CA GLU A 54 -3.36 -3.45 -3.06
C GLU A 54 -4.02 -3.65 -4.43
N LEU A 55 -4.13 -2.55 -5.18
CA LEU A 55 -4.67 -2.58 -6.54
C LEU A 55 -3.55 -2.87 -7.54
N CYS A 56 -3.65 -4.01 -8.19
CA CYS A 56 -2.78 -4.45 -9.25
C CYS A 56 -3.52 -4.58 -10.59
N ASP A 57 -2.78 -4.73 -11.67
CA ASP A 57 -3.20 -5.38 -12.87
C ASP A 57 -2.39 -6.68 -13.02
N ASN A 58 -2.91 -7.67 -13.74
CA ASN A 58 -2.21 -8.91 -14.12
C ASN A 58 -1.48 -9.64 -12.96
N LEU A 59 -2.23 -10.06 -11.95
CA LEU A 59 -1.68 -10.83 -10.83
C LEU A 59 -1.11 -12.20 -11.24
N THR A 60 -1.39 -12.69 -12.46
CA THR A 60 -0.81 -13.93 -12.99
C THR A 60 0.71 -13.84 -13.16
N VAL A 61 1.24 -12.62 -13.34
CA VAL A 61 2.68 -12.35 -13.40
C VAL A 61 3.23 -11.68 -12.12
N GLY A 62 2.43 -11.70 -11.05
CA GLY A 62 2.76 -11.12 -9.75
C GLY A 62 2.44 -9.63 -9.63
N GLY A 63 1.47 -9.14 -10.40
CA GLY A 63 0.99 -7.77 -10.40
C GLY A 63 1.82 -6.82 -11.27
N THR A 64 1.12 -5.93 -11.98
CA THR A 64 1.69 -4.80 -12.74
C THR A 64 0.92 -3.53 -12.41
N THR A 65 1.39 -2.37 -12.91
CA THR A 65 0.71 -1.08 -12.72
C THR A 65 -0.68 -1.12 -13.37
N PRO A 66 -1.76 -0.83 -12.64
CA PRO A 66 -3.09 -0.70 -13.21
C PRO A 66 -3.22 0.56 -14.06
N SER A 67 -4.21 0.60 -14.94
CA SER A 67 -4.47 1.80 -15.73
C SER A 67 -4.86 2.98 -14.83
N ILE A 68 -4.53 4.22 -15.26
CA ILE A 68 -4.88 5.43 -14.52
C ILE A 68 -6.40 5.55 -14.29
N GLY A 69 -7.21 5.11 -15.26
CA GLY A 69 -8.68 5.08 -15.11
C GLY A 69 -9.16 4.06 -14.09
N ALA A 70 -8.49 2.91 -13.96
CA ALA A 70 -8.80 1.93 -12.91
C ALA A 70 -8.46 2.50 -11.52
N ILE A 71 -7.36 3.24 -11.40
CA ILE A 71 -6.95 3.89 -10.15
C ILE A 71 -7.95 4.97 -9.74
N GLU A 72 -8.35 5.84 -10.67
CA GLU A 72 -9.37 6.87 -10.44
C GLU A 72 -10.69 6.24 -9.97
N ALA A 73 -11.18 5.24 -10.68
CA ALA A 73 -12.40 4.54 -10.32
C ALA A 73 -12.30 3.82 -8.97
N ALA A 74 -11.11 3.31 -8.61
CA ALA A 74 -10.87 2.68 -7.31
C ALA A 74 -10.89 3.69 -6.16
N ILE A 75 -10.31 4.88 -6.34
CA ILE A 75 -10.38 5.97 -5.36
C ILE A 75 -11.85 6.36 -5.09
N LEU A 76 -12.63 6.59 -6.16
CA LEU A 76 -14.06 6.92 -6.04
C LEU A 76 -14.83 5.80 -5.33
N ALA A 77 -14.60 4.55 -5.73
CA ALA A 77 -15.28 3.40 -5.14
C ALA A 77 -14.98 3.25 -3.64
N ALA A 78 -13.71 3.41 -3.25
CA ALA A 78 -13.30 3.38 -1.85
C ALA A 78 -13.92 4.54 -1.05
N ALA A 79 -13.87 5.76 -1.60
CA ALA A 79 -14.42 6.95 -0.95
C ALA A 79 -15.94 6.82 -0.73
N GLU A 80 -16.69 6.37 -1.71
CA GLU A 80 -18.15 6.14 -1.58
C GLU A 80 -18.49 5.17 -0.45
N GLU A 81 -17.75 4.06 -0.33
CA GLU A 81 -17.98 3.07 0.73
C GLU A 81 -17.58 3.58 2.12
N VAL A 82 -16.45 4.30 2.21
CA VAL A 82 -16.02 4.94 3.47
C VAL A 82 -17.02 6.00 3.91
N GLU A 83 -17.48 6.86 3.02
CA GLU A 83 -18.49 7.87 3.35
C GLU A 83 -19.83 7.24 3.75
N ALA A 84 -20.25 6.15 3.10
CA ALA A 84 -21.42 5.39 3.52
C ALA A 84 -21.25 4.77 4.93
N LYS A 85 -20.03 4.32 5.28
CA LYS A 85 -19.70 3.86 6.64
C LYS A 85 -19.78 5.01 7.65
N ARG A 86 -19.18 6.16 7.35
CA ARG A 86 -19.21 7.37 8.17
C ARG A 86 -20.64 7.87 8.43
N GLN A 87 -21.49 7.87 7.39
CA GLN A 87 -22.90 8.24 7.53
C GLN A 87 -23.67 7.30 8.45
N ARG A 88 -23.40 5.99 8.42
CA ARG A 88 -24.02 5.01 9.33
C ARG A 88 -23.58 5.20 10.80
N ILE A 89 -22.34 5.59 11.02
CA ILE A 89 -21.83 5.92 12.36
C ILE A 89 -22.47 7.23 12.88
N GLY A 90 -22.75 8.18 11.98
CA GLY A 90 -23.38 9.45 12.30
C GLY A 90 -22.39 10.54 12.71
N ALA A 91 -22.87 11.57 13.44
CA ALA A 91 -22.13 12.80 13.70
C ALA A 91 -20.79 12.61 14.45
N ASN A 92 -20.63 11.52 15.15
CA ASN A 92 -19.43 11.22 15.96
C ASN A 92 -18.40 10.34 15.22
N TRP A 93 -18.55 10.14 13.91
CA TRP A 93 -17.67 9.24 13.13
C TRP A 93 -16.18 9.60 13.29
N ALA A 94 -15.85 10.89 13.37
CA ALA A 94 -14.46 11.35 13.43
C ALA A 94 -13.73 10.99 14.74
N SER A 95 -14.47 10.64 15.79
CA SER A 95 -13.92 10.21 17.08
C SER A 95 -14.13 8.71 17.36
N SER A 96 -14.55 7.96 16.36
CA SER A 96 -14.76 6.51 16.46
C SER A 96 -13.65 5.73 15.77
N GLU A 97 -13.51 4.44 16.09
CA GLU A 97 -12.59 3.51 15.38
C GLU A 97 -12.86 3.44 13.87
N GLY A 98 -14.08 3.78 13.45
CA GLY A 98 -14.45 3.88 12.03
C GLY A 98 -13.97 5.15 11.32
N SER A 99 -13.20 6.01 11.96
CA SER A 99 -12.67 7.25 11.37
C SER A 99 -11.46 7.03 10.45
N ALA A 100 -10.75 5.91 10.58
CA ALA A 100 -9.59 5.61 9.77
C ALA A 100 -9.90 5.66 8.26
N PRO A 101 -9.03 6.26 7.44
CA PRO A 101 -9.16 6.19 6.00
C PRO A 101 -8.93 4.76 5.52
N PHE A 102 -9.57 4.39 4.40
CA PHE A 102 -9.23 3.14 3.74
C PHE A 102 -7.92 3.29 2.96
N GLY A 103 -6.96 2.40 3.19
CA GLY A 103 -5.70 2.40 2.46
C GLY A 103 -5.88 1.82 1.05
N LEU A 104 -5.57 2.62 0.02
CA LEU A 104 -5.50 2.13 -1.36
C LEU A 104 -4.03 2.17 -1.81
N ARG A 105 -3.43 1.01 -1.97
CA ARG A 105 -2.03 0.84 -2.40
C ARG A 105 -2.00 0.48 -3.88
N VAL A 106 -1.30 1.27 -4.68
CA VAL A 106 -1.25 1.10 -6.14
C VAL A 106 0.10 0.52 -6.56
N MET A 107 0.07 -0.63 -7.23
CA MET A 107 1.28 -1.27 -7.76
C MET A 107 1.95 -0.41 -8.84
N ILE A 108 3.25 -0.19 -8.69
CA ILE A 108 4.13 0.46 -9.67
C ILE A 108 5.15 -0.56 -10.18
N ARG A 109 4.78 -1.31 -11.20
CA ARG A 109 5.59 -2.36 -11.78
C ARG A 109 5.27 -2.48 -13.27
N PRO A 110 6.19 -2.05 -14.17
CA PRO A 110 5.88 -1.88 -15.59
C PRO A 110 5.71 -3.22 -16.33
N ARG A 111 6.18 -4.33 -15.76
CA ARG A 111 6.16 -5.66 -16.36
C ARG A 111 6.31 -6.77 -15.33
N GLY A 112 5.91 -7.98 -15.68
CA GLY A 112 6.26 -9.20 -14.95
C GLY A 112 7.75 -9.57 -15.03
N GLY A 113 8.13 -10.67 -14.41
CA GLY A 113 9.52 -11.15 -14.30
C GLY A 113 10.32 -10.45 -13.21
N GLY A 114 11.65 -10.41 -13.36
CA GLY A 114 12.56 -9.88 -12.35
C GLY A 114 12.44 -8.38 -12.09
N PHE A 115 13.12 -7.92 -11.04
CA PHE A 115 13.01 -6.57 -10.51
C PHE A 115 14.18 -5.65 -10.87
N ILE A 116 15.03 -6.05 -11.81
CA ILE A 116 16.07 -5.20 -12.38
C ILE A 116 15.49 -4.52 -13.61
N TYR A 117 15.46 -3.19 -13.62
CA TYR A 117 14.83 -2.39 -14.66
C TYR A 117 15.87 -1.62 -15.47
N ASP A 118 15.76 -1.71 -16.79
CA ASP A 118 16.50 -0.88 -17.72
C ASP A 118 16.00 0.59 -17.74
N GLY A 119 16.58 1.40 -18.58
CA GLY A 119 16.20 2.82 -18.69
C GLY A 119 14.75 3.04 -19.08
N ASP A 120 14.15 2.16 -19.89
CA ASP A 120 12.76 2.30 -20.34
C ASP A 120 11.78 1.86 -19.24
N GLY A 121 12.08 0.76 -18.55
CA GLY A 121 11.31 0.33 -17.40
C GLY A 121 11.29 1.39 -16.28
N ARG A 122 12.44 2.00 -15.99
CA ARG A 122 12.54 3.10 -15.03
C ARG A 122 11.75 4.33 -15.46
N ARG A 123 11.78 4.70 -16.76
CA ARG A 123 10.97 5.81 -17.28
C ARG A 123 9.47 5.54 -17.13
N ALA A 124 9.02 4.31 -17.36
CA ALA A 124 7.63 3.92 -17.16
C ALA A 124 7.22 4.10 -15.70
N MET A 125 7.99 3.55 -14.74
CA MET A 125 7.72 3.71 -13.30
C MET A 125 7.66 5.18 -12.87
N ILE A 126 8.60 6.00 -13.32
CA ILE A 126 8.62 7.45 -13.06
C ILE A 126 7.37 8.14 -13.62
N ALA A 127 6.95 7.78 -14.83
CA ALA A 127 5.75 8.34 -15.45
C ALA A 127 4.48 7.95 -14.69
N ASP A 128 4.37 6.68 -14.27
CA ASP A 128 3.24 6.19 -13.48
C ASP A 128 3.13 6.93 -12.16
N VAL A 129 4.21 7.03 -11.37
CA VAL A 129 4.21 7.76 -10.09
C VAL A 129 3.80 9.22 -10.28
N ARG A 130 4.34 9.91 -11.30
CA ARG A 130 3.95 11.31 -11.58
C ARG A 130 2.48 11.47 -11.93
N ARG A 131 1.91 10.55 -12.71
CA ARG A 131 0.50 10.56 -13.11
C ARG A 131 -0.41 10.28 -11.92
N ILE A 132 -0.06 9.32 -11.08
CA ILE A 132 -0.84 8.99 -9.90
C ILE A 132 -0.76 10.12 -8.86
N ALA A 133 0.40 10.74 -8.65
CA ALA A 133 0.52 11.91 -7.79
C ALA A 133 -0.28 13.12 -8.30
N ALA A 134 -0.38 13.30 -9.63
CA ALA A 134 -1.25 14.32 -10.21
C ALA A 134 -2.74 14.01 -9.97
N LEU A 135 -3.15 12.76 -10.23
CA LEU A 135 -4.52 12.30 -9.96
C LEU A 135 -4.91 12.46 -8.48
N ALA A 136 -4.01 12.12 -7.55
CA ALA A 136 -4.24 12.31 -6.12
C ALA A 136 -4.49 13.78 -5.75
N ARG A 137 -3.84 14.73 -6.43
CA ARG A 137 -4.09 16.17 -6.24
C ARG A 137 -5.44 16.61 -6.84
N GLU A 138 -5.79 16.09 -8.01
CA GLU A 138 -7.09 16.34 -8.66
C GLU A 138 -8.24 15.83 -7.78
N MET A 139 -8.03 14.68 -7.13
CA MET A 139 -8.99 14.03 -6.24
C MET A 139 -8.74 14.35 -4.75
N SER A 140 -8.19 15.52 -4.45
CA SER A 140 -7.78 15.90 -3.08
C SER A 140 -8.92 15.89 -2.06
N GLU A 141 -10.16 16.05 -2.48
CA GLU A 141 -11.35 15.93 -1.63
C GLU A 141 -11.50 14.55 -0.97
N TYR A 142 -10.98 13.48 -1.62
CA TYR A 142 -11.02 12.10 -1.11
C TYR A 142 -9.70 11.65 -0.49
N THR A 143 -8.58 12.20 -0.97
CA THR A 143 -7.24 11.68 -0.68
C THR A 143 -6.43 12.54 0.27
N ARG A 144 -6.93 13.72 0.68
CA ARG A 144 -6.23 14.62 1.60
C ARG A 144 -7.08 14.95 2.83
N PRO A 145 -6.43 15.21 3.98
CA PRO A 145 -7.13 15.65 5.17
C PRO A 145 -7.96 16.91 4.92
N VAL A 146 -9.17 16.93 5.46
CA VAL A 146 -10.07 18.07 5.32
C VAL A 146 -9.80 19.07 6.46
N PRO A 147 -9.44 20.32 6.17
CA PRO A 147 -9.25 21.35 7.19
C PRO A 147 -10.53 21.57 8.02
N THR A 148 -10.35 21.74 9.33
CA THR A 148 -11.44 22.10 10.25
C THR A 148 -11.19 23.48 10.83
N SER A 149 -12.10 23.97 11.67
CA SER A 149 -11.91 25.19 12.48
C SER A 149 -10.73 25.08 13.46
N ASN A 150 -10.32 23.86 13.80
CA ASN A 150 -9.08 23.58 14.53
C ASN A 150 -8.02 23.00 13.56
N PRO A 151 -7.03 23.79 13.13
CA PRO A 151 -6.00 23.34 12.20
C PRO A 151 -5.15 22.16 12.73
N ALA A 152 -5.11 21.95 14.04
CA ALA A 152 -4.37 20.84 14.67
C ALA A 152 -5.15 19.50 14.60
N GLN A 153 -6.41 19.54 14.18
CA GLN A 153 -7.28 18.35 14.11
C GLN A 153 -8.06 18.33 12.79
N PRO A 154 -7.37 18.18 11.64
CA PRO A 154 -8.07 17.98 10.37
C PRO A 154 -8.84 16.65 10.39
N LEU A 155 -9.94 16.58 9.66
CA LEU A 155 -10.62 15.30 9.46
C LEU A 155 -9.79 14.40 8.54
N PRO A 156 -9.72 13.10 8.82
CA PRO A 156 -9.01 12.16 7.95
C PRO A 156 -9.67 12.09 6.56
N PRO A 157 -8.88 11.88 5.49
CA PRO A 157 -9.43 11.64 4.17
C PRO A 157 -10.29 10.38 4.15
N ALA A 158 -11.06 10.18 3.08
CA ALA A 158 -11.74 8.91 2.89
C ALA A 158 -10.76 7.80 2.47
N VAL A 159 -9.77 8.17 1.64
CA VAL A 159 -8.78 7.25 1.08
C VAL A 159 -7.36 7.71 1.42
N ASP A 160 -6.58 6.82 2.03
CA ASP A 160 -5.13 6.96 2.17
C ASP A 160 -4.46 6.30 0.96
N LEU A 161 -4.13 7.13 -0.06
CA LEU A 161 -3.50 6.65 -1.28
C LEU A 161 -1.99 6.47 -1.06
N GLY A 162 -1.50 5.25 -1.30
CA GLY A 162 -0.09 4.91 -1.27
C GLY A 162 0.36 4.18 -2.54
N LEU A 163 1.67 4.00 -2.68
CA LEU A 163 2.27 3.34 -3.83
C LEU A 163 3.07 2.11 -3.41
N VAL A 164 2.99 1.06 -4.20
CA VAL A 164 3.78 -0.16 -4.03
C VAL A 164 4.88 -0.18 -5.07
N ILE A 165 6.12 -0.06 -4.62
CA ILE A 165 7.29 0.10 -5.48
C ILE A 165 8.34 -0.97 -5.19
N GLY A 166 9.32 -1.11 -6.08
CA GLY A 166 10.49 -1.96 -5.84
C GLY A 166 11.43 -1.91 -7.02
N GLY A 167 12.66 -2.31 -6.80
CA GLY A 167 13.68 -2.41 -7.81
C GLY A 167 15.01 -2.84 -7.20
N LEU A 168 15.71 -3.69 -7.93
CA LEU A 168 17.02 -4.22 -7.56
C LEU A 168 18.07 -3.78 -8.57
N THR A 169 19.31 -3.76 -8.13
CA THR A 169 20.50 -3.62 -8.97
C THR A 169 20.96 -4.99 -9.47
N ASP A 170 21.91 -5.01 -10.40
CA ASP A 170 22.44 -6.25 -10.98
C ASP A 170 23.14 -7.15 -9.94
N ASP A 171 23.63 -6.58 -8.85
CA ASP A 171 24.26 -7.32 -7.74
C ASP A 171 23.24 -7.77 -6.67
N GLY A 172 21.94 -7.59 -6.93
CA GLY A 172 20.85 -8.02 -6.05
C GLY A 172 20.61 -7.12 -4.82
N THR A 173 21.16 -5.92 -4.78
CA THR A 173 20.85 -4.94 -3.72
C THR A 173 19.64 -4.09 -4.10
N VAL A 174 19.07 -3.37 -3.13
CA VAL A 174 18.02 -2.38 -3.39
C VAL A 174 18.56 -1.29 -4.33
N ASP A 175 17.84 -0.99 -5.41
CA ASP A 175 18.16 0.17 -6.25
C ASP A 175 17.79 1.46 -5.50
N ARG A 176 18.67 1.88 -4.61
CA ARG A 176 18.48 3.06 -3.75
C ARG A 176 18.24 4.34 -4.54
N GLY A 177 18.84 4.43 -5.74
CA GLY A 177 18.68 5.58 -6.63
C GLY A 177 17.26 5.68 -7.18
N LEU A 178 16.75 4.57 -7.70
CA LEU A 178 15.37 4.47 -8.19
C LEU A 178 14.37 4.69 -7.06
N VAL A 179 14.51 3.99 -5.94
CA VAL A 179 13.59 4.10 -4.78
C VAL A 179 13.52 5.53 -4.26
N ARG A 180 14.65 6.23 -4.10
CA ARG A 180 14.68 7.63 -3.68
C ARG A 180 13.95 8.53 -4.66
N LEU A 181 14.20 8.35 -5.96
CA LEU A 181 13.56 9.15 -7.00
C LEU A 181 12.03 8.94 -7.01
N LEU A 182 11.56 7.70 -6.91
CA LEU A 182 10.12 7.40 -6.86
C LEU A 182 9.49 8.00 -5.60
N LYS A 183 10.18 7.93 -4.45
CA LYS A 183 9.73 8.56 -3.20
C LYS A 183 9.58 10.07 -3.33
N ASP A 184 10.58 10.74 -3.91
CA ASP A 184 10.55 12.20 -4.11
C ASP A 184 9.38 12.62 -5.02
N LEU A 185 9.00 11.76 -5.97
CA LEU A 185 7.90 12.01 -6.91
C LEU A 185 6.52 11.64 -6.36
N ALA A 186 6.45 10.83 -5.31
CA ALA A 186 5.20 10.33 -4.73
C ALA A 186 4.38 11.40 -3.98
N ASP A 187 4.89 12.62 -3.85
CA ASP A 187 4.19 13.79 -3.25
C ASP A 187 3.64 13.52 -1.84
N GLY A 188 4.41 12.75 -1.06
CA GLY A 188 4.06 12.42 0.31
C GLY A 188 3.14 11.20 0.48
N ALA A 189 2.79 10.50 -0.59
CA ALA A 189 2.09 9.22 -0.48
C ALA A 189 2.93 8.19 0.27
N SER A 190 2.28 7.33 1.06
CA SER A 190 2.95 6.22 1.75
C SER A 190 3.50 5.21 0.74
N LEU A 191 4.65 4.61 1.07
CA LEU A 191 5.35 3.71 0.18
C LEU A 191 5.51 2.32 0.80
N THR A 192 5.06 1.32 0.06
CA THR A 192 5.34 -0.10 0.32
C THR A 192 6.43 -0.58 -0.62
N TYR A 193 7.48 -1.20 -0.12
CA TYR A 193 8.41 -1.94 -0.95
C TYR A 193 7.92 -3.38 -1.11
N HIS A 194 7.62 -3.77 -2.35
CA HIS A 194 7.01 -5.06 -2.66
C HIS A 194 7.98 -6.23 -2.54
N ARG A 195 7.56 -7.41 -2.93
CA ARG A 195 8.32 -8.68 -2.87
C ARG A 195 9.65 -8.70 -3.65
N ALA A 196 10.11 -7.59 -4.22
CA ALA A 196 11.49 -7.48 -4.71
C ALA A 196 12.52 -7.72 -3.58
N ILE A 197 12.16 -7.46 -2.34
CA ILE A 197 13.00 -7.78 -1.18
C ILE A 197 13.28 -9.29 -1.09
N ASP A 198 12.29 -10.13 -1.40
CA ASP A 198 12.44 -11.59 -1.39
C ASP A 198 13.40 -12.11 -2.46
N ALA A 199 13.64 -11.32 -3.52
CA ALA A 199 14.59 -11.62 -4.59
C ALA A 199 15.94 -10.90 -4.41
N SER A 200 16.13 -10.17 -3.32
CA SER A 200 17.41 -9.53 -3.02
C SER A 200 18.47 -10.56 -2.57
N ARG A 201 19.74 -10.18 -2.68
CA ARG A 201 20.85 -11.06 -2.24
C ARG A 201 20.84 -11.33 -0.73
N ASP A 202 20.36 -10.37 0.05
CA ASP A 202 20.19 -10.45 1.50
C ASP A 202 18.98 -9.61 1.91
N PRO A 203 17.84 -10.24 2.27
CA PRO A 203 16.61 -9.53 2.62
C PRO A 203 16.76 -8.64 3.87
N LEU A 204 17.62 -8.99 4.82
CA LEU A 204 17.82 -8.18 6.02
C LEU A 204 18.69 -6.94 5.72
N GLU A 205 19.71 -7.07 4.87
CA GLU A 205 20.44 -5.93 4.30
C GLU A 205 19.49 -5.00 3.55
N ALA A 206 18.66 -5.55 2.69
CA ALA A 206 17.66 -4.80 1.92
C ALA A 206 16.68 -4.07 2.84
N TYR A 207 16.18 -4.70 3.90
CA TYR A 207 15.30 -4.08 4.89
C TYR A 207 15.96 -2.87 5.56
N ARG A 208 17.24 -2.99 5.97
CA ARG A 208 18.00 -1.88 6.56
C ARG A 208 18.23 -0.72 5.59
N ASP A 209 18.42 -1.03 4.31
CA ASP A 209 18.49 -0.03 3.25
C ASP A 209 17.18 0.73 3.09
N LEU A 210 16.05 0.02 3.10
CA LEU A 210 14.71 0.61 3.01
C LEU A 210 14.39 1.49 4.22
N ARG A 211 14.81 1.08 5.42
CA ARG A 211 14.74 1.91 6.63
C ARG A 211 15.48 3.24 6.44
N GLN A 212 16.71 3.21 5.93
CA GLN A 212 17.51 4.42 5.68
C GLN A 212 16.90 5.33 4.59
N LEU A 213 16.16 4.74 3.66
CA LEU A 213 15.41 5.46 2.63
C LEU A 213 14.07 6.01 3.16
N GLY A 214 13.68 5.64 4.37
CA GLY A 214 12.43 6.05 4.99
C GLY A 214 11.21 5.52 4.22
N ILE A 215 11.23 4.25 3.86
CA ILE A 215 10.07 3.51 3.34
C ILE A 215 9.15 3.17 4.50
N ASP A 216 7.85 3.22 4.28
CA ASP A 216 6.84 3.04 5.34
C ASP A 216 6.54 1.57 5.61
N TYR A 217 6.44 0.76 4.55
CA TYR A 217 6.06 -0.65 4.61
C TYR A 217 6.96 -1.54 3.77
N VAL A 218 7.11 -2.78 4.18
CA VAL A 218 7.80 -3.84 3.41
C VAL A 218 6.90 -5.06 3.33
N LEU A 219 6.58 -5.49 2.10
CA LEU A 219 5.81 -6.68 1.81
C LEU A 219 6.77 -7.84 1.51
N THR A 220 6.76 -8.89 2.34
CA THR A 220 7.74 -9.99 2.24
C THR A 220 7.16 -11.35 2.65
N SER A 221 7.67 -12.41 2.02
CA SER A 221 7.51 -13.79 2.47
C SER A 221 8.77 -14.34 3.18
N GLY A 222 9.72 -13.45 3.52
CA GLY A 222 10.99 -13.85 4.13
C GLY A 222 11.93 -14.57 3.17
N ALA A 223 11.86 -14.24 1.86
CA ALA A 223 12.60 -14.87 0.77
C ALA A 223 12.32 -16.40 0.63
N ALA A 224 11.12 -16.82 1.02
CA ALA A 224 10.64 -18.19 0.91
C ALA A 224 9.33 -18.25 0.10
N ASP A 225 8.87 -19.47 -0.22
CA ASP A 225 7.62 -19.66 -0.97
C ASP A 225 6.41 -19.26 -0.14
N THR A 226 6.45 -19.52 1.18
CA THR A 226 5.38 -19.17 2.10
C THR A 226 5.88 -18.30 3.25
N ALA A 227 4.98 -17.53 3.86
CA ALA A 227 5.29 -16.74 5.05
C ALA A 227 5.76 -17.61 6.23
N LEU A 228 5.23 -18.82 6.37
CA LEU A 228 5.63 -19.76 7.41
C LEU A 228 7.05 -20.29 7.19
N ASP A 229 7.40 -20.66 5.97
CA ASP A 229 8.76 -21.09 5.63
C ASP A 229 9.78 -19.97 5.85
N GLY A 230 9.40 -18.71 5.58
CA GLY A 230 10.20 -17.52 5.78
C GLY A 230 10.07 -16.86 7.14
N ALA A 231 9.31 -17.44 8.07
CA ALA A 231 8.94 -16.81 9.33
C ALA A 231 10.13 -16.29 10.13
N ARG A 232 11.25 -17.03 10.15
CA ARG A 232 12.48 -16.59 10.83
C ARG A 232 13.05 -15.29 10.25
N ALA A 233 13.04 -15.14 8.93
CA ALA A 233 13.54 -13.92 8.28
C ALA A 233 12.57 -12.74 8.50
N ILE A 234 11.27 -13.00 8.43
CA ILE A 234 10.23 -12.00 8.73
C ILE A 234 10.38 -11.52 10.18
N ALA A 235 10.46 -12.45 11.15
CA ALA A 235 10.63 -12.12 12.56
C ALA A 235 11.91 -11.30 12.83
N ALA A 236 13.01 -11.58 12.11
CA ALA A 236 14.24 -10.81 12.22
C ALA A 236 14.06 -9.36 11.72
N MET A 237 13.27 -9.13 10.67
CA MET A 237 12.91 -7.78 10.21
C MET A 237 11.99 -7.07 11.20
N VAL A 238 10.96 -7.77 11.71
CA VAL A 238 10.03 -7.23 12.71
C VAL A 238 10.75 -6.80 13.99
N ALA A 239 11.78 -7.54 14.41
CA ALA A 239 12.58 -7.22 15.60
C ALA A 239 13.47 -5.97 15.43
N GLU A 240 13.69 -5.51 14.20
CA GLU A 240 14.43 -4.27 13.93
C GLU A 240 13.45 -3.09 13.82
N GLU A 241 13.78 -1.95 14.43
CA GLU A 241 13.04 -0.71 14.21
C GLU A 241 13.19 -0.27 12.74
N GLY A 242 12.05 -0.02 12.03
CA GLY A 242 12.07 0.35 10.62
C GLY A 242 10.70 0.34 9.97
N PRO A 243 10.63 0.07 8.65
CA PRO A 243 9.36 -0.09 7.94
C PRO A 243 8.46 -1.14 8.60
N THR A 244 7.15 -0.89 8.60
CA THR A 244 6.20 -1.91 9.02
C THR A 244 6.28 -3.12 8.10
N VAL A 245 6.47 -4.30 8.67
CA VAL A 245 6.53 -5.55 7.90
C VAL A 245 5.12 -6.09 7.69
N ILE A 246 4.77 -6.31 6.43
CA ILE A 246 3.53 -6.95 6.00
C ILE A 246 3.87 -8.37 5.58
N ALA A 247 3.42 -9.38 6.34
CA ALA A 247 3.69 -10.78 6.02
C ALA A 247 2.79 -11.25 4.87
N THR A 248 3.39 -11.85 3.84
CA THR A 248 2.70 -12.39 2.67
C THR A 248 3.29 -13.73 2.23
N GLY A 249 2.70 -14.36 1.26
CA GLY A 249 3.13 -15.68 0.76
C GLY A 249 2.25 -16.78 1.32
N MET A 250 1.25 -17.19 0.54
CA MET A 250 0.26 -18.24 0.86
C MET A 250 -0.50 -17.99 2.18
N VAL A 251 -0.64 -16.74 2.62
CA VAL A 251 -1.51 -16.40 3.76
C VAL A 251 -2.97 -16.59 3.36
N ARG A 252 -3.75 -17.22 4.25
CA ARG A 252 -5.19 -17.49 4.13
C ARG A 252 -5.83 -17.36 5.51
N SER A 253 -7.15 -17.24 5.59
CA SER A 253 -7.88 -17.26 6.88
C SER A 253 -7.48 -18.43 7.76
N ALA A 254 -7.32 -19.62 7.16
CA ALA A 254 -6.98 -20.84 7.86
C ALA A 254 -5.59 -20.86 8.54
N ASN A 255 -4.62 -20.05 8.08
CA ASN A 255 -3.25 -20.03 8.64
C ASN A 255 -2.80 -18.65 9.11
N ALA A 256 -3.63 -17.63 9.01
CA ALA A 256 -3.24 -16.27 9.35
C ALA A 256 -2.76 -16.12 10.80
N ALA A 257 -3.47 -16.73 11.75
CA ALA A 257 -3.08 -16.70 13.16
C ALA A 257 -1.69 -17.33 13.38
N GLU A 258 -1.42 -18.47 12.73
CA GLU A 258 -0.11 -19.15 12.80
C GLU A 258 1.00 -18.27 12.19
N VAL A 259 0.72 -17.61 11.06
CA VAL A 259 1.68 -16.68 10.44
C VAL A 259 1.99 -15.51 11.37
N ILE A 260 0.98 -14.90 11.97
CA ILE A 260 1.16 -13.78 12.91
C ILE A 260 1.98 -14.22 14.12
N GLU A 261 1.65 -15.36 14.71
CA GLU A 261 2.39 -15.90 15.86
C GLU A 261 3.85 -16.23 15.52
N ALA A 262 4.08 -16.87 14.37
CA ALA A 262 5.43 -17.29 13.96
C ALA A 262 6.32 -16.13 13.53
N THR A 263 5.75 -15.04 12.98
CA THR A 263 6.50 -13.90 12.42
C THR A 263 6.55 -12.69 13.35
N GLY A 264 5.56 -12.54 14.24
CA GLY A 264 5.34 -11.32 15.01
C GLY A 264 4.92 -10.11 14.15
N ALA A 265 4.54 -10.33 12.88
CA ALA A 265 4.09 -9.25 12.00
C ALA A 265 2.75 -8.69 12.47
N GLY A 266 2.63 -7.36 12.57
CA GLY A 266 1.39 -6.68 12.89
C GLY A 266 0.46 -6.49 11.70
N GLU A 267 0.86 -6.93 10.52
CA GLU A 267 0.10 -6.77 9.28
C GLU A 267 0.29 -7.97 8.36
N ILE A 268 -0.79 -8.35 7.68
CA ILE A 268 -0.81 -9.46 6.72
C ILE A 268 -1.38 -9.01 5.38
N HIS A 269 -0.90 -9.65 4.32
CA HIS A 269 -1.35 -9.42 2.95
C HIS A 269 -1.72 -10.74 2.31
N LEU A 270 -2.90 -10.78 1.71
CA LEU A 270 -3.41 -12.00 1.10
C LEU A 270 -4.33 -11.71 -0.08
N ARG A 271 -4.52 -12.73 -0.90
CA ARG A 271 -5.49 -12.73 -1.98
C ARG A 271 -6.71 -13.53 -1.56
N CYS A 272 -7.87 -12.88 -1.51
CA CYS A 272 -9.18 -13.50 -1.33
C CYS A 272 -9.84 -13.67 -2.70
N SER A 273 -9.59 -14.76 -3.40
CA SER A 273 -10.17 -15.02 -4.72
C SER A 273 -10.88 -16.38 -4.74
N PHE A 274 -11.93 -16.49 -5.55
CA PHE A 274 -12.61 -17.77 -5.75
C PHE A 274 -11.62 -18.83 -6.27
N PRO A 275 -11.50 -19.97 -5.61
CA PRO A 275 -10.44 -20.95 -5.89
C PRO A 275 -10.54 -21.59 -7.27
N ASP A 276 -11.73 -21.65 -7.87
CA ASP A 276 -12.01 -22.42 -9.08
C ASP A 276 -12.44 -21.57 -10.29
N LEU A 277 -12.12 -20.27 -10.28
CA LEU A 277 -12.43 -19.43 -11.44
C LEU A 277 -11.56 -19.82 -12.64
N PRO A 278 -12.17 -20.09 -13.81
CA PRO A 278 -11.41 -20.27 -15.04
C PRO A 278 -10.48 -19.09 -15.30
N PRO A 279 -9.26 -19.31 -15.83
CA PRO A 279 -8.26 -18.24 -16.01
C PRO A 279 -8.69 -17.07 -16.93
N HIS A 280 -9.72 -17.30 -17.77
CA HIS A 280 -10.27 -16.30 -18.68
C HIS A 280 -11.38 -15.44 -18.05
N LEU A 281 -11.83 -15.75 -16.83
CA LEU A 281 -12.77 -14.90 -16.11
C LEU A 281 -12.03 -13.89 -15.23
N PRO A 282 -12.64 -12.72 -15.01
CA PRO A 282 -12.09 -11.74 -14.07
C PRO A 282 -11.86 -12.41 -12.70
N GLN A 283 -10.68 -12.21 -12.16
CA GLN A 283 -10.35 -12.71 -10.82
C GLN A 283 -11.05 -11.83 -9.79
N ASN A 284 -12.26 -12.21 -9.43
CA ASN A 284 -13.07 -11.47 -8.47
C ASN A 284 -12.63 -11.77 -7.04
N THR A 285 -12.70 -10.74 -6.20
CA THR A 285 -12.51 -10.87 -4.76
C THR A 285 -13.73 -11.56 -4.15
N ASP A 286 -13.47 -12.55 -3.31
CA ASP A 286 -14.47 -13.28 -2.54
C ASP A 286 -14.74 -12.56 -1.22
N GLU A 287 -15.94 -11.99 -1.08
CA GLU A 287 -16.33 -11.22 0.11
C GLU A 287 -16.35 -12.08 1.39
N GLU A 288 -16.74 -13.35 1.28
CA GLU A 288 -16.78 -14.27 2.43
C GLU A 288 -15.38 -14.51 2.98
N GLN A 289 -14.40 -14.79 2.11
CA GLN A 289 -13.01 -14.92 2.52
C GLN A 289 -12.43 -13.64 3.14
N VAL A 290 -12.81 -12.46 2.64
CA VAL A 290 -12.38 -11.19 3.25
C VAL A 290 -12.98 -11.05 4.65
N ARG A 291 -14.28 -11.37 4.83
CA ARG A 291 -14.95 -11.32 6.15
C ARG A 291 -14.41 -12.32 7.15
N GLU A 292 -13.91 -13.46 6.69
CA GLU A 292 -13.31 -14.48 7.55
C GLU A 292 -11.96 -14.06 8.12
N ILE A 293 -11.23 -13.14 7.44
CA ILE A 293 -9.89 -12.75 7.83
C ILE A 293 -9.85 -11.41 8.61
N VAL A 294 -10.86 -10.57 8.43
CA VAL A 294 -11.03 -9.31 9.16
C VAL A 294 -11.73 -9.55 10.50
#